data_9abba751f0a5a9577903a979020b4724
#
_entry.id   9abba751f0a5a9577903a979020b4724
#
_cell.length_a   1.000
_cell.length_b   1.000
_cell.length_c   1.000
_cell.angle_alpha   90.00
_cell.angle_beta   90.00
_cell.angle_gamma   90.00
#
_symmetry.space_group_name_H-M   'P 1'
#
loop_
_entity.id
_entity.type
_entity.pdbx_description
1 polymer ?
#
loop_
_entity_poly.entity_id
_entity_poly.type
_entity_poly.pdbx_seq_one_letter_code
_entity_poly.pdbx_strand_id
1 'polypeptide(L)'
;MVACATSGDAATREKAVVATKKEVPMKKDRVVHFRKKLEEKHRQLVEEVGRNVLYGKGPEDDSIKDLGDQASSAYNREFLFELGNGDRRLLKEVVLALQKITEGGFGACERCGEPISEKRLEALPFARYCIECQRAAEEEERTAAR
;
A
#
# COMPACT_ATOMS: atom_id res chain seq x y z
N MET A 1 -28.41 -55.58 6.86
CA MET A 1 -29.20 -54.34 7.08
C MET A 1 -28.25 -53.20 7.26
N VAL A 2 -28.05 -52.57 6.28
CA VAL A 2 -28.00 -51.14 5.90
C VAL A 2 -27.70 -50.21 7.07
N ALA A 3 -26.58 -49.53 7.05
CA ALA A 3 -26.43 -48.23 7.62
C ALA A 3 -25.48 -47.41 6.74
N CYS A 4 -26.08 -46.53 6.02
CA CYS A 4 -25.51 -45.45 5.27
C CYS A 4 -24.92 -44.43 6.25
N ALA A 5 -23.69 -44.06 6.11
CA ALA A 5 -23.13 -42.87 6.74
C ALA A 5 -22.42 -42.00 5.70
N THR A 6 -23.20 -41.08 5.26
CA THR A 6 -22.74 -39.84 4.63
C THR A 6 -22.12 -38.95 5.67
N SER A 7 -21.02 -38.32 5.36
CA SER A 7 -20.89 -36.88 5.60
C SER A 7 -19.50 -36.41 5.28
N GLY A 8 -19.44 -35.63 4.24
CA GLY A 8 -18.30 -34.82 3.92
C GLY A 8 -18.15 -33.70 4.92
N ASP A 9 -17.04 -33.67 5.58
CA ASP A 9 -16.59 -32.50 6.29
C ASP A 9 -15.67 -31.70 5.38
N ALA A 10 -16.23 -30.71 4.76
CA ALA A 10 -15.52 -29.62 4.13
C ALA A 10 -14.98 -28.71 5.25
N ALA A 11 -13.95 -29.17 5.94
CA ALA A 11 -13.21 -28.33 6.88
C ALA A 11 -12.51 -27.23 6.11
N THR A 12 -13.12 -26.09 6.09
CA THR A 12 -12.60 -24.78 5.80
C THR A 12 -11.22 -24.62 6.43
N ARG A 13 -10.20 -24.75 5.61
CA ARG A 13 -8.81 -24.58 6.00
C ARG A 13 -8.50 -23.11 6.06
N GLU A 14 -9.03 -22.47 7.08
CA GLU A 14 -8.63 -21.13 7.51
C GLU A 14 -7.20 -21.22 8.03
N LYS A 15 -6.25 -21.12 7.11
CA LYS A 15 -4.85 -20.91 7.47
C LYS A 15 -4.74 -19.51 8.03
N ALA A 16 -4.93 -19.41 9.33
CA ALA A 16 -4.41 -18.32 10.12
C ALA A 16 -2.90 -18.34 9.93
N VAL A 17 -2.39 -17.49 9.05
CA VAL A 17 -0.98 -17.17 8.95
C VAL A 17 -0.65 -16.38 10.20
N VAL A 18 -0.36 -17.08 11.28
CA VAL A 18 0.36 -16.51 12.41
C VAL A 18 1.75 -16.20 11.88
N ALA A 19 1.93 -15.00 11.35
CA ALA A 19 3.24 -14.48 11.03
C ALA A 19 4.03 -14.41 12.34
N THR A 20 4.88 -15.42 12.58
CA THR A 20 5.90 -15.34 13.59
C THR A 20 6.74 -14.11 13.28
N LYS A 21 6.62 -13.10 14.14
CA LYS A 21 7.36 -11.84 14.10
C LYS A 21 8.85 -12.18 14.16
N LYS A 22 9.47 -12.39 13.00
CA LYS A 22 10.91 -12.58 12.90
C LYS A 22 11.50 -11.19 13.06
N GLU A 23 12.03 -10.88 14.22
CA GLU A 23 12.76 -9.65 14.46
C GLU A 23 13.97 -9.64 13.53
N VAL A 24 13.95 -8.78 12.53
CA VAL A 24 15.13 -8.55 11.67
C VAL A 24 16.08 -7.68 12.47
N PRO A 25 17.30 -8.15 12.78
CA PRO A 25 18.26 -7.41 13.58
C PRO A 25 18.85 -6.26 12.76
N MET A 26 18.06 -5.24 12.50
CA MET A 26 18.56 -4.00 11.90
C MET A 26 19.19 -3.14 12.98
N LYS A 27 20.38 -2.57 12.70
CA LYS A 27 21.06 -1.69 13.65
C LYS A 27 20.16 -0.50 14.00
N LYS A 28 20.11 -0.12 15.29
CA LYS A 28 19.24 0.97 15.79
C LYS A 28 19.43 2.28 15.01
N ASP A 29 20.68 2.60 14.66
CA ASP A 29 21.02 3.81 13.91
C ASP A 29 20.36 3.81 12.52
N ARG A 30 20.30 2.65 11.86
CA ARG A 30 19.64 2.49 10.57
C ARG A 30 18.12 2.65 10.68
N VAL A 31 17.53 2.12 11.72
CA VAL A 31 16.10 2.27 11.99
C VAL A 31 15.74 3.75 12.18
N VAL A 32 16.55 4.49 12.93
CA VAL A 32 16.37 5.94 13.13
C VAL A 32 16.49 6.71 11.82
N HIS A 33 17.44 6.33 10.96
CA HIS A 33 17.59 6.92 9.63
C HIS A 33 16.35 6.72 8.76
N PHE A 34 15.86 5.48 8.68
CA PHE A 34 14.65 5.18 7.90
C PHE A 34 13.40 5.83 8.48
N ARG A 35 13.31 5.93 9.79
CA ARG A 35 12.20 6.64 10.45
C ARG A 35 12.12 8.09 10.01
N LYS A 36 13.25 8.83 10.06
CA LYS A 36 13.30 10.23 9.60
C LYS A 36 12.89 10.36 8.14
N LYS A 37 13.37 9.46 7.30
CA LYS A 37 13.06 9.43 5.87
C LYS A 37 11.58 9.19 5.60
N LEU A 38 10.95 8.30 6.37
CA LEU A 38 9.51 8.02 6.31
C LEU A 38 8.66 9.17 6.84
N GLU A 39 9.08 9.82 7.95
CA GLU A 39 8.39 10.99 8.51
C GLU A 39 8.40 12.16 7.51
N GLU A 40 9.52 12.39 6.85
CA GLU A 40 9.62 13.41 5.79
C GLU A 40 8.71 13.09 4.61
N LYS A 41 8.71 11.82 4.14
CA LYS A 41 7.85 11.38 3.04
C LYS A 41 6.37 11.48 3.41
N HIS A 42 6.03 11.13 4.65
CA HIS A 42 4.68 11.28 5.18
C HIS A 42 4.19 12.73 5.11
N ARG A 43 5.02 13.68 5.56
CA ARG A 43 4.70 15.11 5.51
C ARG A 43 4.45 15.59 4.09
N GLN A 44 5.33 15.24 3.15
CA GLN A 44 5.18 15.60 1.74
C GLN A 44 3.86 15.06 1.16
N LEU A 45 3.55 13.80 1.41
CA LEU A 45 2.33 13.17 0.90
C LEU A 45 1.06 13.78 1.50
N VAL A 46 1.07 14.14 2.77
CA VAL A 46 -0.07 14.83 3.41
C VAL A 46 -0.33 16.18 2.74
N GLU A 47 0.72 16.94 2.43
CA GLU A 47 0.60 18.22 1.72
C GLU A 47 0.10 18.03 0.29
N GLU A 48 0.59 17.01 -0.43
CA GLU A 48 0.17 16.70 -1.80
C GLU A 48 -1.30 16.26 -1.86
N VAL A 49 -1.71 15.36 -0.97
CA VAL A 49 -3.12 14.93 -0.85
C VAL A 49 -4.02 16.10 -0.49
N GLY A 50 -3.58 16.96 0.43
CA GLY A 50 -4.32 18.18 0.81
C GLY A 50 -4.52 19.14 -0.37
N ARG A 51 -3.48 19.38 -1.16
CA ARG A 51 -3.55 20.20 -2.37
C ARG A 51 -4.50 19.59 -3.41
N ASN A 52 -4.38 18.32 -3.71
CA ASN A 52 -5.22 17.63 -4.68
C ASN A 52 -6.71 17.67 -4.31
N VAL A 53 -7.04 17.59 -3.02
CA VAL A 53 -8.41 17.74 -2.53
C VAL A 53 -8.92 19.18 -2.72
N LEU A 54 -8.08 20.18 -2.51
CA LEU A 54 -8.45 21.58 -2.71
C LEU A 54 -8.64 21.92 -4.18
N TYR A 55 -7.75 21.45 -5.06
CA TYR A 55 -7.86 21.66 -6.51
C TYR A 55 -9.02 20.87 -7.13
N GLY A 56 -9.37 19.70 -6.59
CA GLY A 56 -10.53 18.92 -7.02
C GLY A 56 -11.88 19.55 -6.63
N LYS A 57 -11.87 20.49 -5.67
CA LYS A 57 -13.01 21.32 -5.26
C LYS A 57 -12.91 22.74 -5.86
N GLY A 58 -12.46 22.88 -7.11
CA GLY A 58 -12.47 24.17 -7.77
C GLY A 58 -13.82 24.86 -7.61
N PRO A 59 -13.86 26.21 -7.54
CA PRO A 59 -15.13 26.94 -7.44
C PRO A 59 -16.02 26.47 -8.57
N GLU A 60 -17.24 26.06 -8.23
CA GLU A 60 -18.31 25.87 -9.20
C GLU A 60 -18.63 27.26 -9.76
N ASP A 61 -17.85 27.67 -10.75
CA ASP A 61 -18.19 28.83 -11.54
C ASP A 61 -19.35 28.41 -12.45
N ASP A 62 -20.52 28.83 -12.06
CA ASP A 62 -21.81 28.56 -12.69
C ASP A 62 -22.00 29.39 -14.01
N SER A 63 -20.89 29.91 -14.54
CA SER A 63 -20.88 30.53 -15.86
C SER A 63 -21.11 29.45 -16.92
N ILE A 64 -21.99 29.72 -17.86
CA ILE A 64 -22.44 28.89 -18.97
C ILE A 64 -21.24 28.23 -19.64
N LYS A 65 -20.89 26.98 -19.20
CA LYS A 65 -19.84 26.20 -19.80
C LYS A 65 -20.40 25.47 -21.00
N ASP A 66 -19.77 25.66 -22.16
CA ASP A 66 -20.04 24.88 -23.36
C ASP A 66 -19.83 23.38 -23.08
N LEU A 67 -20.49 22.50 -23.83
CA LEU A 67 -20.39 21.03 -23.70
C LEU A 67 -18.95 20.54 -23.78
N GLY A 68 -18.09 21.21 -24.56
CA GLY A 68 -16.66 20.90 -24.64
C GLY A 68 -15.92 21.21 -23.35
N ASP A 69 -16.23 22.29 -22.67
CA ASP A 69 -15.63 22.66 -21.38
C ASP A 69 -16.10 21.78 -20.25
N GLN A 70 -17.34 21.30 -20.30
CA GLN A 70 -17.85 20.32 -19.32
C GLN A 70 -17.14 18.97 -19.43
N ALA A 71 -16.94 18.45 -20.64
CA ALA A 71 -16.23 17.20 -20.87
C ALA A 71 -14.76 17.30 -20.42
N SER A 72 -14.09 18.42 -20.75
CA SER A 72 -12.71 18.69 -20.37
C SER A 72 -12.55 18.83 -18.85
N SER A 73 -13.48 19.50 -18.17
CA SER A 73 -13.46 19.65 -16.71
C SER A 73 -13.78 18.35 -15.98
N ALA A 74 -14.66 17.51 -16.51
CA ALA A 74 -14.93 16.19 -15.97
C ALA A 74 -13.71 15.27 -16.06
N TYR A 75 -13.03 15.24 -17.21
CA TYR A 75 -11.78 14.49 -17.40
C TYR A 75 -10.67 14.95 -16.46
N ASN A 76 -10.46 16.26 -16.33
CA ASN A 76 -9.46 16.80 -15.41
C ASN A 76 -9.78 16.47 -13.95
N ARG A 77 -11.05 16.47 -13.56
CA ARG A 77 -11.48 16.09 -12.21
C ARG A 77 -11.20 14.61 -11.94
N GLU A 78 -11.53 13.73 -12.87
CA GLU A 78 -11.28 12.29 -12.77
C GLU A 78 -9.77 12.00 -12.71
N PHE A 79 -8.98 12.66 -13.54
CA PHE A 79 -7.52 12.56 -13.51
C PHE A 79 -6.92 12.99 -12.16
N LEU A 80 -7.40 14.10 -11.58
CA LEU A 80 -6.97 14.54 -10.24
C LEU A 80 -7.40 13.57 -9.14
N PHE A 81 -8.55 12.92 -9.27
CA PHE A 81 -8.97 11.87 -8.34
C PHE A 81 -8.08 10.63 -8.42
N GLU A 82 -7.70 10.22 -9.60
CA GLU A 82 -6.78 9.08 -9.82
C GLU A 82 -5.41 9.36 -9.22
N LEU A 83 -4.84 10.54 -9.45
CA LEU A 83 -3.58 10.97 -8.82
C LEU A 83 -3.69 10.95 -7.29
N GLY A 84 -4.78 11.51 -6.75
CA GLY A 84 -5.02 11.51 -5.31
C GLY A 84 -5.19 10.11 -4.70
N ASN A 85 -5.68 9.13 -5.46
CA ASN A 85 -5.77 7.74 -5.03
C ASN A 85 -4.40 7.07 -4.92
N GLY A 86 -3.48 7.36 -5.84
CA GLY A 86 -2.09 6.91 -5.79
C GLY A 86 -1.40 7.41 -4.53
N ASP A 87 -1.48 8.70 -4.26
CA ASP A 87 -0.88 9.34 -3.09
C ASP A 87 -1.45 8.82 -1.78
N ARG A 88 -2.77 8.56 -1.72
CA ARG A 88 -3.43 7.96 -0.55
C ARG A 88 -2.98 6.53 -0.29
N ARG A 89 -2.77 5.72 -1.33
CA ARG A 89 -2.21 4.36 -1.20
C ARG A 89 -0.80 4.43 -0.66
N LEU A 90 0.03 5.28 -1.23
CA LEU A 90 1.41 5.49 -0.80
C LEU A 90 1.48 6.00 0.64
N LEU A 91 0.59 6.92 1.04
CA LEU A 91 0.47 7.41 2.41
C LEU A 91 0.17 6.27 3.39
N LYS A 92 -0.75 5.36 3.04
CA LYS A 92 -1.04 4.16 3.86
C LYS A 92 0.19 3.28 4.03
N GLU A 93 0.96 3.05 2.98
CA GLU A 93 2.18 2.24 3.03
C GLU A 93 3.24 2.88 3.93
N VAL A 94 3.42 4.19 3.85
CA VAL A 94 4.32 4.95 4.72
C VAL A 94 3.90 4.86 6.18
N VAL A 95 2.61 5.01 6.49
CA VAL A 95 2.07 4.88 7.87
C VAL A 95 2.30 3.47 8.40
N LEU A 96 2.04 2.43 7.60
CA LEU A 96 2.29 1.04 7.99
C LEU A 96 3.78 0.78 8.25
N ALA A 97 4.67 1.36 7.46
CA ALA A 97 6.12 1.24 7.68
C ALA A 97 6.55 1.91 9.01
N LEU A 98 6.00 3.08 9.34
CA LEU A 98 6.23 3.74 10.62
C LEU A 98 5.72 2.91 11.81
N GLN A 99 4.54 2.29 11.69
CA GLN A 99 4.02 1.37 12.70
C GLN A 99 4.96 0.18 12.92
N LYS A 100 5.47 -0.42 11.85
CA LYS A 100 6.44 -1.53 11.93
C LYS A 100 7.74 -1.14 12.62
N ILE A 101 8.20 0.10 12.43
CA ILE A 101 9.36 0.62 13.18
C ILE A 101 9.06 0.63 14.68
N THR A 102 7.89 1.09 15.07
CA THR A 102 7.47 1.13 16.48
C THR A 102 7.32 -0.26 17.08
N GLU A 103 6.83 -1.22 16.31
CA GLU A 103 6.61 -2.60 16.71
C GLU A 103 7.87 -3.49 16.64
N GLY A 104 8.97 -2.99 16.05
CA GLY A 104 10.23 -3.72 15.90
C GLY A 104 10.29 -4.69 14.72
N GLY A 105 9.28 -4.69 13.83
CA GLY A 105 9.21 -5.57 12.66
C GLY A 105 9.64 -4.92 11.33
N PHE A 106 10.27 -3.76 11.38
CA PHE A 106 10.69 -3.05 10.18
C PHE A 106 11.82 -3.78 9.44
N GLY A 107 11.73 -3.84 8.12
CA GLY A 107 12.73 -4.48 7.27
C GLY A 107 12.51 -5.97 7.00
N ALA A 108 11.46 -6.58 7.58
CA ALA A 108 11.04 -7.93 7.26
C ALA A 108 10.00 -7.95 6.14
N CYS A 109 10.15 -8.88 5.20
CA CYS A 109 9.16 -9.12 4.15
C CYS A 109 7.88 -9.70 4.76
N GLU A 110 6.71 -9.14 4.42
CA GLU A 110 5.42 -9.62 4.94
C GLU A 110 5.03 -11.01 4.43
N ARG A 111 5.56 -11.43 3.28
CA ARG A 111 5.19 -12.70 2.66
C ARG A 111 6.10 -13.87 3.07
N CYS A 112 7.42 -13.69 3.03
CA CYS A 112 8.37 -14.75 3.35
C CYS A 112 9.06 -14.59 4.71
N GLY A 113 8.92 -13.43 5.36
CA GLY A 113 9.59 -13.14 6.63
C GLY A 113 11.10 -12.88 6.52
N GLU A 114 11.68 -12.98 5.33
CA GLU A 114 13.11 -12.73 5.11
C GLU A 114 13.42 -11.22 5.14
N PRO A 115 14.65 -10.83 5.49
CA PRO A 115 15.04 -9.43 5.52
C PRO A 115 15.00 -8.82 4.11
N ILE A 116 14.40 -7.64 4.01
CA ILE A 116 14.43 -6.84 2.79
C ILE A 116 15.83 -6.20 2.67
N SER A 117 16.43 -6.24 1.49
CA SER A 117 17.76 -5.69 1.28
C SER A 117 17.82 -4.19 1.60
N GLU A 118 18.89 -3.74 2.25
CA GLU A 118 19.07 -2.32 2.60
C GLU A 118 18.99 -1.41 1.37
N LYS A 119 19.55 -1.84 0.24
CA LYS A 119 19.49 -1.10 -1.02
C LYS A 119 18.06 -0.83 -1.46
N ARG A 120 17.17 -1.81 -1.27
CA ARG A 120 15.75 -1.65 -1.58
C ARG A 120 15.06 -0.70 -0.61
N LEU A 121 15.36 -0.79 0.68
CA LEU A 121 14.81 0.11 1.71
C LEU A 121 15.34 1.56 1.53
N GLU A 122 16.57 1.74 1.04
CA GLU A 122 17.09 3.07 0.71
C GLU A 122 16.32 3.73 -0.44
N ALA A 123 15.97 2.95 -1.46
CA ALA A 123 15.15 3.43 -2.58
C ALA A 123 13.68 3.56 -2.21
N LEU A 124 13.13 2.58 -1.48
CA LEU A 124 11.73 2.46 -1.11
C LEU A 124 11.62 2.13 0.39
N PRO A 125 11.67 3.13 1.27
CA PRO A 125 11.67 2.90 2.73
C PRO A 125 10.35 2.33 3.26
N PHE A 126 9.28 2.38 2.48
CA PHE A 126 7.98 1.79 2.78
C PHE A 126 7.77 0.42 2.11
N ALA A 127 8.81 -0.21 1.56
CA ALA A 127 8.68 -1.53 0.92
C ALA A 127 8.19 -2.59 1.91
N ARG A 128 7.14 -3.31 1.51
CA ARG A 128 6.50 -4.39 2.30
C ARG A 128 7.06 -5.76 1.97
N TYR A 129 7.54 -5.95 0.73
CA TYR A 129 7.99 -7.23 0.18
C TYR A 129 9.45 -7.14 -0.28
N CYS A 130 10.16 -8.27 -0.20
CA CYS A 130 11.43 -8.41 -0.90
C CYS A 130 11.21 -8.43 -2.42
N ILE A 131 12.28 -8.35 -3.21
CA ILE A 131 12.18 -8.29 -4.69
C ILE A 131 11.43 -9.49 -5.26
N GLU A 132 11.71 -10.68 -4.75
CA GLU A 132 11.11 -11.93 -5.23
C GLU A 132 9.61 -12.00 -4.92
N CYS A 133 9.24 -11.66 -3.68
CA CYS A 133 7.83 -11.65 -3.28
C CYS A 133 7.02 -10.54 -3.98
N GLN A 134 7.64 -9.41 -4.27
CA GLN A 134 7.02 -8.35 -5.04
C GLN A 134 6.72 -8.78 -6.48
N ARG A 135 7.69 -9.41 -7.14
CA ARG A 135 7.50 -9.96 -8.50
C ARG A 135 6.38 -11.01 -8.53
N ALA A 136 6.36 -11.89 -7.54
CA ALA A 136 5.31 -12.89 -7.43
C ALA A 136 3.92 -12.27 -7.24
N ALA A 137 3.79 -11.23 -6.41
CA ALA A 137 2.53 -10.52 -6.21
C ALA A 137 2.06 -9.81 -7.49
N GLU A 138 2.96 -9.14 -8.20
CA GLU A 138 2.67 -8.47 -9.47
C GLU A 138 2.23 -9.46 -10.56
N GLU A 139 2.83 -10.66 -10.61
CA GLU A 139 2.44 -11.69 -11.55
C GLU A 139 1.07 -12.29 -11.22
N GLU A 140 0.76 -12.47 -9.93
CA GLU A 140 -0.57 -12.90 -9.45
C GLU A 140 -1.65 -11.88 -9.84
N GLU A 141 -1.39 -10.59 -9.66
CA GLU A 141 -2.31 -9.51 -10.07
C GLU A 141 -2.51 -9.48 -11.59
N ARG A 142 -1.43 -9.66 -12.36
CA ARG A 142 -1.49 -9.70 -13.83
C ARG A 142 -2.30 -10.88 -14.35
N THR A 143 -2.18 -12.04 -13.72
CA THR A 143 -2.95 -13.24 -14.10
C THR A 143 -4.41 -13.14 -13.68
N ALA A 144 -4.70 -12.51 -12.56
CA ALA A 144 -6.07 -12.30 -12.08
C ALA A 144 -6.85 -11.25 -12.91
N ALA A 145 -6.15 -10.33 -13.58
CA ALA A 145 -6.73 -9.29 -14.43
C ALA A 145 -7.02 -9.76 -15.89
N ARG A 146 -6.70 -11.01 -16.22
CA ARG A 146 -6.95 -11.64 -17.54
C ARG A 146 -8.21 -12.48 -17.54
#